data_4c7ffeea97434e2df4e261b369487267
#
_entry.id   4c7ffeea97434e2df4e261b369487267
#
_cell.length_a   1.000
_cell.length_b   1.000
_cell.length_c   1.000
_cell.angle_alpha   90.00
_cell.angle_beta   90.00
_cell.angle_gamma   90.00
#
_symmetry.space_group_name_H-M   'P 1'
#
loop_
_entity.id
_entity.type
_entity.pdbx_description
1 polymer ?
#
loop_
_entity_poly.entity_id
_entity_poly.type
_entity_poly.pdbx_seq_one_letter_code
_entity_poly.pdbx_strand_id
1 'polypeptide(L)'
;EEPILVLGDNDMITQVIYNLLENAAKFAREGSTLYLGVANIDGKARVTVRNLGDTIPAEELPLLFERFHKSDKSRSEDKDGVGLGLYIVKTILEQHREHINVTSENGVTTFSFSLATE
;
A
#
# COMPACT_ATOMS: atom_id res chain seq x y z
N GLU A 1 -4.66 23.07 5.35
CA GLU A 1 -5.51 22.20 4.55
C GLU A 1 -6.65 21.63 5.37
N GLU A 2 -7.78 21.46 4.74
CA GLU A 2 -8.93 20.88 5.41
C GLU A 2 -8.85 19.36 5.36
N PRO A 3 -9.26 18.67 6.42
CA PRO A 3 -9.31 17.23 6.40
C PRO A 3 -10.37 16.74 5.42
N ILE A 4 -10.11 15.58 4.82
CA ILE A 4 -11.08 14.92 3.94
C ILE A 4 -11.73 13.82 4.77
N LEU A 5 -13.05 13.92 4.95
CA LEU A 5 -13.81 12.94 5.72
C LEU A 5 -14.27 11.81 4.81
N VAL A 6 -14.04 10.58 5.21
CA VAL A 6 -14.36 9.41 4.41
C VAL A 6 -15.28 8.47 5.17
N LEU A 7 -15.93 7.59 4.41
CA LEU A 7 -16.76 6.54 4.95
C LEU A 7 -15.94 5.27 5.08
N GLY A 8 -15.79 4.76 6.28
CA GLY A 8 -15.04 3.54 6.51
C GLY A 8 -14.84 3.25 7.98
N ASP A 9 -14.38 2.04 8.24
CA ASP A 9 -14.05 1.62 9.60
C ASP A 9 -12.72 2.24 10.01
N ASN A 10 -12.73 3.06 11.04
CA ASN A 10 -11.55 3.79 11.48
C ASN A 10 -10.35 2.88 11.78
N ASP A 11 -10.58 1.82 12.52
CA ASP A 11 -9.48 0.92 12.90
C ASP A 11 -8.95 0.15 11.71
N MET A 12 -9.84 -0.31 10.83
CA MET A 12 -9.44 -1.05 9.63
C MET A 12 -8.65 -0.18 8.65
N ILE A 13 -9.12 1.05 8.42
CA ILE A 13 -8.44 1.96 7.50
C ILE A 13 -7.07 2.38 8.06
N THR A 14 -6.98 2.59 9.37
CA THR A 14 -5.70 2.86 10.03
C THR A 14 -4.73 1.69 9.80
N GLN A 15 -5.23 0.46 9.89
CA GLN A 15 -4.42 -0.73 9.65
C GLN A 15 -3.92 -0.78 8.20
N VAL A 16 -4.76 -0.41 7.24
CA VAL A 16 -4.37 -0.35 5.83
C VAL A 16 -3.20 0.61 5.64
N ILE A 17 -3.35 1.82 6.15
CA ILE A 17 -2.32 2.86 5.99
C ILE A 17 -1.03 2.42 6.68
N TYR A 18 -1.12 1.91 7.89
CA TYR A 18 0.04 1.42 8.62
C TYR A 18 0.78 0.32 7.85
N ASN A 19 0.04 -0.65 7.32
CA ASN A 19 0.65 -1.76 6.59
C ASN A 19 1.32 -1.28 5.31
N LEU A 20 0.71 -0.32 4.60
CA LEU A 20 1.32 0.23 3.38
C LEU A 20 2.59 1.03 3.70
N LEU A 21 2.57 1.81 4.78
CA LEU A 21 3.75 2.57 5.18
C LEU A 21 4.88 1.66 5.66
N GLU A 22 4.54 0.62 6.41
CA GLU A 22 5.53 -0.34 6.87
C GLU A 22 6.18 -1.06 5.69
N ASN A 23 5.38 -1.47 4.71
CA ASN A 23 5.87 -2.09 3.50
C ASN A 23 6.77 -1.13 2.71
N ALA A 24 6.36 0.13 2.58
CA ALA A 24 7.14 1.13 1.86
C ALA A 24 8.48 1.38 2.55
N ALA A 25 8.49 1.48 3.87
CA ALA A 25 9.72 1.70 4.63
C ALA A 25 10.68 0.52 4.47
N LYS A 26 10.14 -0.69 4.46
CA LYS A 26 10.93 -1.92 4.33
C LYS A 26 11.66 -2.01 2.98
N PHE A 27 11.02 -1.58 1.91
CA PHE A 27 11.57 -1.69 0.57
C PHE A 27 12.18 -0.41 0.02
N ALA A 28 12.09 0.69 0.77
CA ALA A 28 12.65 1.96 0.34
C ALA A 28 14.17 1.92 0.33
N ARG A 29 14.76 2.62 -0.65
CA ARG A 29 16.20 2.81 -0.69
C ARG A 29 16.63 3.63 0.52
N GLU A 30 17.70 3.21 1.16
CA GLU A 30 18.24 3.94 2.31
C GLU A 30 18.52 5.40 1.95
N GLY A 31 18.08 6.31 2.79
CA GLY A 31 18.26 7.75 2.57
C GLY A 31 17.24 8.37 1.62
N SER A 32 16.32 7.56 1.05
CA SER A 32 15.30 8.09 0.17
C SER A 32 14.09 8.61 0.95
N THR A 33 13.16 9.22 0.25
CA THR A 33 11.96 9.81 0.84
C THR A 33 10.74 8.93 0.55
N LEU A 34 9.92 8.70 1.57
CA LEU A 34 8.62 8.09 1.39
C LEU A 34 7.60 9.20 1.11
N TYR A 35 6.63 8.90 0.27
CA TYR A 35 5.55 9.84 -0.04
C TYR A 35 4.23 9.25 0.42
N LEU A 36 3.46 10.06 1.15
CA LEU A 36 2.09 9.73 1.53
C LEU A 36 1.23 10.93 1.14
N GLY A 37 0.27 10.71 0.26
CA GLY A 37 -0.59 11.78 -0.20
C GLY A 37 -2.05 11.40 -0.17
N VAL A 38 -2.91 12.40 -0.03
CA VAL A 38 -4.36 12.23 -0.08
C VAL A 38 -4.92 13.34 -0.96
N ALA A 39 -5.80 12.97 -1.89
CA ALA A 39 -6.44 13.94 -2.78
C ALA A 39 -7.90 13.58 -2.96
N ASN A 40 -8.74 14.59 -3.12
CA ASN A 40 -10.16 14.38 -3.43
C ASN A 40 -10.30 14.37 -4.94
N ILE A 41 -10.70 13.22 -5.48
CA ILE A 41 -10.86 13.03 -6.93
C ILE A 41 -12.23 12.42 -7.18
N ASP A 42 -13.10 13.17 -7.87
CA ASP A 42 -14.44 12.69 -8.25
C ASP A 42 -15.26 12.16 -7.08
N GLY A 43 -15.21 12.86 -5.95
CA GLY A 43 -15.99 12.50 -4.77
C GLY A 43 -15.40 11.37 -3.96
N LYS A 44 -14.16 11.00 -4.24
CA LYS A 44 -13.44 9.99 -3.46
C LYS A 44 -12.13 10.53 -2.96
N ALA A 45 -11.74 10.12 -1.77
CA ALA A 45 -10.40 10.41 -1.24
C ALA A 45 -9.45 9.35 -1.77
N ARG A 46 -8.47 9.77 -2.57
CA ARG A 46 -7.46 8.86 -3.09
C ARG A 46 -6.21 8.95 -2.23
N VAL A 47 -5.82 7.82 -1.67
CA VAL A 47 -4.63 7.72 -0.84
C VAL A 47 -3.51 7.08 -1.66
N THR A 48 -2.32 7.70 -1.63
CA THR A 48 -1.16 7.22 -2.39
C THR A 48 0.02 7.07 -1.44
N VAL A 49 0.67 5.90 -1.50
CA VAL A 49 1.91 5.64 -0.76
C VAL A 49 2.97 5.26 -1.78
N ARG A 50 4.09 5.97 -1.80
CA ARG A 50 5.13 5.80 -2.80
C ARG A 50 6.50 5.66 -2.15
N ASN A 51 7.32 4.76 -2.67
CA ASN A 51 8.69 4.64 -2.22
C ASN A 51 9.64 4.48 -3.41
N LEU A 52 10.88 4.84 -3.18
CA LEU A 52 11.97 4.65 -4.15
C LEU A 52 12.77 3.42 -3.73
N GLY A 53 13.05 2.55 -4.68
CA GLY A 53 13.78 1.31 -4.41
C GLY A 53 13.89 0.46 -5.66
N ASP A 54 14.08 -0.84 -5.48
CA ASP A 54 14.15 -1.74 -6.61
C ASP A 54 12.79 -1.86 -7.29
N THR A 55 12.79 -1.85 -8.62
CA THR A 55 11.57 -2.04 -9.39
C THR A 55 11.07 -3.47 -9.22
N ILE A 56 9.79 -3.62 -8.92
CA ILE A 56 9.18 -4.93 -8.78
C ILE A 56 8.80 -5.43 -10.18
N PRO A 57 9.21 -6.64 -10.56
CA PRO A 57 8.84 -7.19 -11.88
C PRO A 57 7.33 -7.23 -12.07
N ALA A 58 6.88 -6.97 -13.29
CA ALA A 58 5.44 -6.91 -13.58
C ALA A 58 4.72 -8.22 -13.23
N GLU A 59 5.37 -9.36 -13.45
CA GLU A 59 4.78 -10.66 -13.13
C GLU A 59 4.63 -10.90 -11.65
N GLU A 60 5.36 -10.18 -10.81
CA GLU A 60 5.27 -10.31 -9.36
C GLU A 60 4.19 -9.40 -8.76
N LEU A 61 3.82 -8.32 -9.43
CA LEU A 61 2.86 -7.34 -8.90
C LEU A 61 1.54 -7.97 -8.43
N PRO A 62 0.88 -8.82 -9.24
CA PRO A 62 -0.38 -9.40 -8.77
C PRO A 62 -0.20 -10.37 -7.62
N LEU A 63 1.00 -10.90 -7.41
CA LEU A 63 1.26 -11.85 -6.34
C LEU A 63 1.50 -11.18 -4.99
N LEU A 64 1.77 -9.87 -4.98
CA LEU A 64 2.09 -9.14 -3.75
C LEU A 64 0.99 -9.23 -2.69
N PHE A 65 -0.25 -9.37 -3.13
CA PHE A 65 -1.40 -9.38 -2.23
C PHE A 65 -1.83 -10.78 -1.84
N GLU A 66 -1.12 -11.80 -2.31
CA GLU A 66 -1.45 -13.17 -1.94
C GLU A 66 -0.99 -13.48 -0.52
N ARG A 67 -1.75 -14.33 0.12
CA ARG A 67 -1.46 -14.74 1.48
C ARG A 67 -0.11 -15.46 1.55
N PHE A 68 0.74 -15.03 2.48
CA PHE A 68 2.08 -15.61 2.71
C PHE A 68 3.07 -15.39 1.57
N HIS A 69 2.75 -14.55 0.57
CA HIS A 69 3.70 -14.25 -0.49
C HIS A 69 4.78 -13.30 0.02
N LYS A 70 6.02 -13.56 -0.36
CA LYS A 70 7.15 -12.67 -0.10
C LYS A 70 8.02 -12.62 -1.35
N SER A 71 8.56 -11.43 -1.64
CA SER A 71 9.57 -11.28 -2.69
C SER A 71 10.88 -11.90 -2.22
N ASP A 72 11.81 -12.15 -3.15
CA ASP A 72 13.12 -12.69 -2.80
C ASP A 72 13.84 -11.81 -1.78
N LYS A 73 13.76 -10.50 -1.95
CA LYS A 73 14.37 -9.56 -1.02
C LYS A 73 13.74 -9.67 0.37
N SER A 74 12.43 -9.77 0.43
CA SER A 74 11.71 -9.91 1.69
C SER A 74 12.08 -11.21 2.40
N ARG A 75 12.24 -12.29 1.66
CA ARG A 75 12.59 -13.59 2.25
C ARG A 75 13.93 -13.58 2.94
N SER A 76 14.89 -12.82 2.39
CA SER A 76 16.23 -12.78 2.97
C SER A 76 16.35 -11.78 4.11
N GLU A 77 15.55 -10.73 4.13
CA GLU A 77 15.66 -9.63 5.09
C GLU A 77 14.64 -9.69 6.22
N ASP A 78 13.45 -10.23 5.95
CA ASP A 78 12.36 -10.26 6.92
C ASP A 78 12.22 -11.64 7.52
N LYS A 79 12.78 -11.83 8.69
CA LYS A 79 12.72 -13.12 9.37
C LYS A 79 11.43 -13.29 10.17
N ASP A 80 10.77 -12.19 10.50
CA ASP A 80 9.57 -12.20 11.33
C ASP A 80 8.28 -12.11 10.55
N GLY A 81 8.34 -11.58 9.33
CA GLY A 81 7.16 -11.38 8.50
C GLY A 81 6.66 -12.69 7.94
N VAL A 82 5.34 -12.84 7.90
CA VAL A 82 4.70 -14.04 7.37
C VAL A 82 3.97 -13.78 6.06
N GLY A 83 4.18 -12.61 5.45
CA GLY A 83 3.57 -12.29 4.17
C GLY A 83 2.08 -11.99 4.22
N LEU A 84 1.61 -11.44 5.34
CA LEU A 84 0.18 -11.16 5.52
C LEU A 84 -0.17 -9.67 5.36
N GLY A 85 0.81 -8.77 5.45
CA GLY A 85 0.53 -7.32 5.46
C GLY A 85 -0.29 -6.84 4.27
N LEU A 86 0.13 -7.15 3.06
CA LEU A 86 -0.59 -6.71 1.87
C LEU A 86 -1.86 -7.52 1.64
N TYR A 87 -1.88 -8.78 2.04
CA TYR A 87 -3.10 -9.58 2.00
C TYR A 87 -4.18 -8.95 2.89
N ILE A 88 -3.81 -8.48 4.07
CA ILE A 88 -4.72 -7.79 4.98
C ILE A 88 -5.24 -6.51 4.36
N VAL A 89 -4.36 -5.72 3.73
CA VAL A 89 -4.76 -4.49 3.02
C VAL A 89 -5.83 -4.79 1.98
N LYS A 90 -5.58 -5.79 1.14
CA LYS A 90 -6.53 -6.18 0.09
C LYS A 90 -7.87 -6.59 0.70
N THR A 91 -7.84 -7.42 1.75
CA THR A 91 -9.05 -7.93 2.40
C THR A 91 -9.89 -6.79 2.99
N ILE A 92 -9.25 -5.86 3.68
CA ILE A 92 -9.96 -4.73 4.27
C ILE A 92 -10.60 -3.85 3.20
N LEU A 93 -9.85 -3.54 2.14
CA LEU A 93 -10.37 -2.69 1.07
C LEU A 93 -11.53 -3.37 0.33
N GLU A 94 -11.46 -4.68 0.13
CA GLU A 94 -12.57 -5.41 -0.48
C GLU A 94 -13.83 -5.36 0.39
N GLN A 95 -13.67 -5.39 1.71
CA GLN A 95 -14.80 -5.23 2.64
C GLN A 95 -15.42 -3.84 2.52
N HIS A 96 -14.65 -2.85 2.11
CA HIS A 96 -15.14 -1.49 1.86
C HIS A 96 -15.55 -1.28 0.41
N ARG A 97 -15.58 -2.36 -0.39
CA ARG A 97 -15.92 -2.33 -1.83
C ARG A 97 -14.95 -1.45 -2.62
N GLU A 98 -13.69 -1.46 -2.21
CA GLU A 98 -12.63 -0.72 -2.86
C GLU A 98 -11.51 -1.68 -3.28
N HIS A 99 -10.58 -1.17 -4.05
CA HIS A 99 -9.48 -1.96 -4.58
C HIS A 99 -8.16 -1.28 -4.30
N ILE A 100 -7.11 -2.10 -4.13
CA ILE A 100 -5.75 -1.60 -4.03
C ILE A 100 -5.10 -1.70 -5.40
N ASN A 101 -4.39 -0.65 -5.81
CA ASN A 101 -3.64 -0.62 -7.06
C ASN A 101 -2.15 -0.49 -6.74
N VAL A 102 -1.32 -1.10 -7.57
CA VAL A 102 0.13 -0.98 -7.43
C VAL A 102 0.77 -0.83 -8.79
N THR A 103 1.75 0.06 -8.88
CA THR A 103 2.63 0.17 -10.03
C THR A 103 4.07 0.20 -9.56
N SER A 104 4.99 -0.29 -10.38
CA SER A 104 6.41 -0.23 -10.06
C SER A 104 7.17 -0.04 -11.36
N GLU A 105 7.79 1.13 -11.51
CA GLU A 105 8.51 1.50 -12.73
C GLU A 105 9.69 2.39 -12.36
N ASN A 106 10.83 2.13 -13.00
CA ASN A 106 12.01 2.99 -12.86
C ASN A 106 12.40 3.26 -11.41
N GLY A 107 12.27 2.25 -10.55
CA GLY A 107 12.64 2.38 -9.15
C GLY A 107 11.60 3.07 -8.29
N VAL A 108 10.40 3.33 -8.82
CA VAL A 108 9.32 3.97 -8.08
C VAL A 108 8.16 3.01 -7.94
N THR A 109 7.81 2.65 -6.71
CA THR A 109 6.66 1.77 -6.44
C THR A 109 5.57 2.59 -5.77
N THR A 110 4.37 2.52 -6.33
CA THR A 110 3.22 3.31 -5.87
C THR A 110 2.05 2.40 -5.56
N PHE A 111 1.56 2.45 -4.33
CA PHE A 111 0.29 1.81 -3.92
C PHE A 111 -0.76 2.90 -3.79
N SER A 112 -1.96 2.65 -4.28
CA SER A 112 -3.04 3.62 -4.15
C SER A 112 -4.38 2.93 -3.97
N PHE A 113 -5.27 3.60 -3.25
CA PHE A 113 -6.65 3.17 -3.08
C PHE A 113 -7.52 4.41 -2.87
N SER A 114 -8.83 4.23 -3.01
CA SER A 114 -9.78 5.32 -2.83
C SER A 114 -10.83 4.94 -1.79
N LEU A 115 -11.37 5.94 -1.11
CA LEU A 115 -12.46 5.76 -0.16
C LEU A 115 -13.55 6.77 -0.49
N ALA A 116 -14.81 6.35 -0.35
CA ALA A 116 -15.92 7.27 -0.57
C ALA A 116 -15.87 8.39 0.47
N THR A 117 -16.10 9.62 0.04
CA THR A 117 -16.17 10.76 0.96
C THR A 117 -17.57 10.86 1.55
N GLU A 118 -17.66 11.53 2.69
CA GLU A 118 -18.92 11.85 3.31
C GLU A 118 -19.77 12.75 2.46
#